data_efdd8a5f81f0242aee68b5245d6e0625
#
_entry.id   efdd8a5f81f0242aee68b5245d6e0625
#
_cell.length_a   1.000
_cell.length_b   1.000
_cell.length_c   1.000
_cell.angle_alpha   90.00
_cell.angle_beta   90.00
_cell.angle_gamma   90.00
#
_symmetry.space_group_name_H-M   'P 1'
#
loop_
_entity.id
_entity.type
_entity.pdbx_description
1 polymer ?
#
loop_
_entity_poly.entity_id
_entity_poly.type
_entity_poly.pdbx_seq_one_letter_code
_entity_poly.pdbx_strand_id
1 'polypeptide(L)'
;MLDVKAADAFIIHAFINHEGMEHEYVVLVDAGNEGDGKKILNHINTYYTQKYVDLAICTHCDSDHYGGFKELIAEHSKRTSSFEIKQFWVHDPYQHVDVDDVKYVRKEQTLRDRLNAAYAFNDGSSLLDLIDDAGINREEPFLGDSYDPVNLYVLGPDKAYYESLIPDFRVDLDFKDKQSDDVYEGLNRLLFDSEDKFFGSTLDNAKDDPSKVNQSSLIFAFVPGNNVFLFTGDAGCEALQRVIDIDNKGVLKNVKWMKVPHHGSKHNLNSIIISYFHPETSYISTETYGKFANICTVNALKKVGKVYSTHKNRSSIRHKDRMPDREGYGPIDPL
;
A
#
# COMPACT_ATOMS: atom_id res chain seq x y z
N MET A 1 3.64 8.01 -7.01
CA MET A 1 2.86 6.81 -7.29
C MET A 1 3.11 6.39 -8.72
N LEU A 2 3.58 5.19 -8.95
CA LEU A 2 3.80 4.64 -10.28
C LEU A 2 2.52 4.01 -10.82
N ASP A 3 2.33 4.03 -12.15
CA ASP A 3 1.24 3.33 -12.80
C ASP A 3 1.63 1.84 -12.96
N VAL A 4 1.23 1.03 -12.00
CA VAL A 4 1.40 -0.42 -11.96
C VAL A 4 0.07 -1.16 -12.08
N LYS A 5 -0.92 -0.52 -12.72
CA LYS A 5 -2.28 -1.01 -12.92
C LYS A 5 -3.06 -1.16 -11.60
N ALA A 6 -3.70 -2.33 -11.38
CA ALA A 6 -4.40 -2.65 -10.14
C ALA A 6 -3.41 -3.23 -9.12
N ALA A 7 -2.46 -2.41 -8.68
CA ALA A 7 -1.39 -2.75 -7.76
C ALA A 7 -0.81 -1.46 -7.14
N ASP A 8 0.00 -1.57 -6.14
CA ASP A 8 0.60 -0.42 -5.46
C ASP A 8 2.12 -0.34 -5.64
N ALA A 9 2.61 0.83 -6.02
CA ALA A 9 4.03 1.17 -5.99
C ALA A 9 4.19 2.68 -5.82
N PHE A 10 4.76 3.09 -4.69
CA PHE A 10 4.99 4.50 -4.38
C PHE A 10 6.47 4.73 -4.10
N ILE A 11 6.98 5.87 -4.49
CA ILE A 11 8.33 6.30 -4.14
C ILE A 11 8.24 7.64 -3.43
N ILE A 12 8.80 7.70 -2.23
CA ILE A 12 9.13 8.93 -1.52
C ILE A 12 10.57 9.27 -1.88
N HIS A 13 10.77 10.39 -2.56
CA HIS A 13 12.09 10.89 -2.90
C HIS A 13 12.28 12.21 -2.14
N ALA A 14 13.14 12.18 -1.15
CA ALA A 14 13.34 13.28 -0.23
C ALA A 14 14.78 13.80 -0.25
N PHE A 15 14.91 15.11 -0.10
CA PHE A 15 16.20 15.77 0.11
C PHE A 15 16.18 16.39 1.51
N ILE A 16 17.05 15.91 2.38
CA ILE A 16 17.12 16.31 3.78
C ILE A 16 18.46 16.99 4.03
N ASN A 17 18.43 18.18 4.60
CA ASN A 17 19.64 18.88 4.99
C ASN A 17 20.08 18.41 6.38
N HIS A 18 21.23 17.78 6.46
CA HIS A 18 21.88 17.40 7.68
C HIS A 18 23.21 18.15 7.81
N GLU A 19 23.36 18.97 8.84
CA GLU A 19 24.59 19.72 9.12
C GLU A 19 25.13 20.55 7.94
N GLY A 20 24.21 21.08 7.12
CA GLY A 20 24.55 21.92 5.95
C GLY A 20 24.83 21.11 4.66
N MET A 21 24.74 19.79 4.69
CA MET A 21 24.80 18.95 3.50
C MET A 21 23.42 18.39 3.16
N GLU A 22 23.05 18.44 1.88
CA GLU A 22 21.82 17.87 1.38
C GLU A 22 22.05 16.38 1.08
N HIS A 23 21.25 15.53 1.70
CA HIS A 23 21.23 14.08 1.49
C HIS A 23 19.98 13.68 0.73
N GLU A 24 20.16 12.84 -0.30
CA GLU A 24 19.08 12.24 -1.08
C GLU A 24 18.66 10.94 -0.42
N TYR A 25 17.34 10.76 -0.20
CA TYR A 25 16.75 9.54 0.33
C TYR A 25 15.66 9.03 -0.59
N VAL A 26 15.64 7.73 -0.82
CA VAL A 26 14.64 7.02 -1.62
C VAL A 26 13.97 5.95 -0.76
N VAL A 27 12.67 6.12 -0.48
CA VAL A 27 11.85 5.10 0.16
C VAL A 27 10.88 4.54 -0.87
N LEU A 28 10.92 3.23 -1.06
CA LEU A 28 9.99 2.51 -1.92
C LEU A 28 8.90 1.86 -1.05
N VAL A 29 7.64 2.14 -1.35
CA VAL A 29 6.48 1.58 -0.64
C VAL A 29 5.71 0.72 -1.63
N ASP A 30 5.69 -0.56 -1.39
CA ASP A 30 5.18 -1.59 -2.28
C ASP A 30 5.84 -1.57 -3.68
N ALA A 31 5.70 -2.66 -4.42
CA ALA A 31 6.42 -2.82 -5.69
C ALA A 31 5.53 -3.32 -6.85
N GLY A 32 4.21 -3.37 -6.64
CA GLY A 32 3.30 -3.85 -7.66
C GLY A 32 3.30 -5.37 -7.81
N ASN A 33 2.82 -5.84 -8.95
CA ASN A 33 2.82 -7.25 -9.32
C ASN A 33 4.21 -7.74 -9.74
N GLU A 34 4.39 -9.07 -9.82
CA GLU A 34 5.58 -9.66 -10.42
C GLU A 34 5.78 -9.12 -11.85
N GLY A 35 6.96 -8.58 -12.13
CA GLY A 35 7.30 -7.87 -13.36
C GLY A 35 7.29 -6.34 -13.28
N ASP A 36 6.55 -5.73 -12.36
CA ASP A 36 6.52 -4.27 -12.20
C ASP A 36 7.83 -3.71 -11.60
N GLY A 37 8.62 -4.55 -10.92
CA GLY A 37 9.94 -4.18 -10.42
C GLY A 37 10.87 -3.61 -11.50
N LYS A 38 10.73 -4.07 -12.76
CA LYS A 38 11.47 -3.51 -13.90
C LYS A 38 11.12 -2.04 -14.18
N LYS A 39 9.85 -1.67 -14.01
CA LYS A 39 9.39 -0.28 -14.16
C LYS A 39 9.97 0.60 -13.06
N ILE A 40 10.02 0.09 -11.82
CA ILE A 40 10.62 0.78 -10.68
C ILE A 40 12.11 0.98 -10.89
N LEU A 41 12.85 -0.06 -11.30
CA LEU A 41 14.28 0.03 -11.65
C LEU A 41 14.54 1.06 -12.76
N ASN A 42 13.75 1.02 -13.82
CA ASN A 42 13.86 1.99 -14.90
C ASN A 42 13.62 3.42 -14.42
N HIS A 43 12.64 3.62 -13.53
CA HIS A 43 12.36 4.93 -12.94
C HIS A 43 13.55 5.44 -12.12
N ILE A 44 14.10 4.63 -11.21
CA ILE A 44 15.26 4.97 -10.38
C ILE A 44 16.47 5.25 -11.27
N ASN A 45 16.75 4.39 -12.25
CA ASN A 45 17.86 4.55 -13.18
C ASN A 45 17.75 5.80 -14.05
N THR A 46 16.55 6.23 -14.38
CA THR A 46 16.32 7.39 -15.24
C THR A 46 16.39 8.71 -14.49
N TYR A 47 15.80 8.76 -13.29
CA TYR A 47 15.51 10.03 -12.65
C TYR A 47 16.33 10.32 -11.40
N TYR A 48 16.98 9.33 -10.76
CA TYR A 48 17.72 9.54 -9.52
C TYR A 48 19.22 9.50 -9.75
N THR A 49 19.92 10.33 -8.99
CA THR A 49 21.39 10.36 -9.02
C THR A 49 21.95 9.09 -8.41
N GLN A 50 21.42 8.71 -7.28
CA GLN A 50 21.80 7.49 -6.59
C GLN A 50 20.94 6.31 -7.07
N LYS A 51 21.58 5.14 -7.21
CA LYS A 51 20.93 3.91 -7.70
C LYS A 51 20.65 2.97 -6.54
N TYR A 52 20.01 3.48 -5.49
CA TYR A 52 19.64 2.70 -4.32
C TYR A 52 18.26 3.06 -3.82
N VAL A 53 17.72 2.16 -2.99
CA VAL A 53 16.56 2.35 -2.15
C VAL A 53 17.07 2.31 -0.70
N ASP A 54 16.92 3.41 0.04
CA ASP A 54 17.34 3.46 1.44
C ASP A 54 16.46 2.58 2.32
N LEU A 55 15.16 2.58 2.06
CA LEU A 55 14.18 1.76 2.74
C LEU A 55 13.14 1.24 1.74
N ALA A 56 13.05 -0.07 1.61
CA ALA A 56 11.94 -0.74 0.94
C ALA A 56 10.89 -1.13 2.00
N ILE A 57 9.62 -0.86 1.73
CA ILE A 57 8.50 -1.18 2.62
C ILE A 57 7.53 -2.08 1.86
N CYS A 58 7.25 -3.27 2.39
CA CYS A 58 6.14 -4.10 1.97
C CYS A 58 5.02 -3.95 3.00
N THR A 59 3.88 -3.39 2.59
CA THR A 59 2.80 -3.06 3.53
C THR A 59 2.09 -4.31 4.05
N HIS A 60 1.90 -5.32 3.20
CA HIS A 60 1.30 -6.61 3.56
C HIS A 60 1.59 -7.66 2.49
N CYS A 61 1.15 -8.91 2.73
CA CYS A 61 1.54 -10.06 1.92
C CYS A 61 0.61 -10.38 0.74
N ASP A 62 0.01 -9.39 0.08
CA ASP A 62 -0.71 -9.58 -1.18
C ASP A 62 0.18 -9.30 -2.40
N SER A 63 0.05 -10.14 -3.43
CA SER A 63 1.00 -10.20 -4.55
C SER A 63 1.08 -8.92 -5.38
N ASP A 64 0.04 -8.11 -5.38
CA ASP A 64 -0.03 -6.81 -6.04
C ASP A 64 0.65 -5.67 -5.22
N HIS A 65 1.23 -6.02 -4.07
CA HIS A 65 2.06 -5.15 -3.24
C HIS A 65 3.52 -5.60 -3.22
N TYR A 66 3.76 -6.91 -3.08
CA TYR A 66 5.15 -7.40 -2.98
C TYR A 66 5.74 -7.91 -4.29
N GLY A 67 4.93 -8.16 -5.32
CA GLY A 67 5.36 -8.91 -6.51
C GLY A 67 6.62 -8.39 -7.19
N GLY A 68 6.73 -7.09 -7.38
CA GLY A 68 7.85 -6.47 -8.06
C GLY A 68 9.15 -6.39 -7.24
N PHE A 69 9.11 -6.71 -5.95
CA PHE A 69 10.36 -6.81 -5.18
C PHE A 69 11.26 -7.94 -5.67
N LYS A 70 10.71 -8.96 -6.31
CA LYS A 70 11.49 -10.05 -6.90
C LYS A 70 12.55 -9.55 -7.88
N GLU A 71 12.16 -8.69 -8.83
CA GLU A 71 13.10 -8.13 -9.79
C GLU A 71 14.10 -7.17 -9.15
N LEU A 72 13.65 -6.42 -8.14
CA LEU A 72 14.51 -5.48 -7.42
C LEU A 72 15.60 -6.21 -6.63
N ILE A 73 15.22 -7.27 -5.89
CA ILE A 73 16.18 -8.10 -5.13
C ILE A 73 17.11 -8.85 -6.09
N ALA A 74 16.59 -9.37 -7.20
CA ALA A 74 17.42 -10.00 -8.21
C ALA A 74 18.42 -9.02 -8.83
N GLU A 75 18.07 -7.74 -9.01
CA GLU A 75 19.01 -6.71 -9.48
C GLU A 75 20.04 -6.37 -8.42
N HIS A 76 19.62 -6.20 -7.14
CA HIS A 76 20.51 -5.97 -6.01
C HIS A 76 21.59 -7.06 -5.90
N SER A 77 21.21 -8.32 -6.07
CA SER A 77 22.10 -9.49 -5.92
C SER A 77 23.10 -9.66 -7.05
N LYS A 78 22.99 -8.91 -8.16
CA LYS A 78 23.94 -9.01 -9.27
C LYS A 78 25.26 -8.33 -8.93
N ARG A 79 26.37 -9.05 -9.06
CA ARG A 79 27.73 -8.51 -8.84
C ARG A 79 28.09 -7.30 -9.72
N THR A 80 27.44 -7.15 -10.87
CA THR A 80 27.68 -6.08 -11.84
C THR A 80 26.71 -4.91 -11.70
N SER A 81 25.71 -5.02 -10.83
CA SER A 81 24.73 -3.96 -10.58
C SER A 81 25.31 -2.90 -9.65
N SER A 82 24.92 -1.66 -9.90
CA SER A 82 25.13 -0.57 -8.96
C SER A 82 23.86 -0.29 -8.11
N PHE A 83 22.78 -1.04 -8.35
CA PHE A 83 21.54 -0.90 -7.61
C PHE A 83 21.63 -1.61 -6.27
N GLU A 84 21.14 -0.96 -5.22
CA GLU A 84 21.17 -1.48 -3.85
C GLU A 84 19.83 -1.22 -3.13
N ILE A 85 19.39 -2.17 -2.31
CA ILE A 85 18.38 -1.99 -1.27
C ILE A 85 19.11 -2.07 0.06
N LYS A 86 19.09 -0.99 0.86
CA LYS A 86 19.86 -0.92 2.12
C LYS A 86 19.13 -1.54 3.30
N GLN A 87 17.81 -1.33 3.39
CA GLN A 87 16.96 -1.83 4.46
C GLN A 87 15.60 -2.21 3.92
N PHE A 88 14.97 -3.21 4.55
CA PHE A 88 13.66 -3.69 4.19
C PHE A 88 12.73 -3.75 5.41
N TRP A 89 11.55 -3.15 5.32
CA TRP A 89 10.48 -3.29 6.29
C TRP A 89 9.43 -4.26 5.76
N VAL A 90 9.25 -5.36 6.49
CA VAL A 90 8.27 -6.41 6.13
C VAL A 90 7.95 -7.24 7.37
N HIS A 91 6.67 -7.53 7.59
CA HIS A 91 6.25 -8.42 8.66
C HIS A 91 6.45 -9.90 8.27
N ASP A 92 6.95 -10.70 9.20
CA ASP A 92 7.13 -12.14 9.05
C ASP A 92 6.16 -12.90 9.95
N PRO A 93 5.00 -13.34 9.43
CA PRO A 93 3.96 -13.96 10.27
C PRO A 93 4.42 -15.25 10.98
N TYR A 94 5.46 -15.90 10.48
CA TYR A 94 6.00 -17.12 11.12
C TYR A 94 6.67 -16.83 12.46
N GLN A 95 7.13 -15.60 12.71
CA GLN A 95 7.79 -15.21 13.96
C GLN A 95 6.80 -14.98 15.13
N HIS A 96 5.50 -14.95 14.86
CA HIS A 96 4.49 -14.46 15.80
C HIS A 96 3.50 -15.53 16.29
N VAL A 97 3.47 -16.70 15.65
CA VAL A 97 2.53 -17.77 16.03
C VAL A 97 3.16 -19.15 15.89
N ASP A 98 2.66 -20.11 16.64
CA ASP A 98 2.93 -21.52 16.39
C ASP A 98 2.08 -21.98 15.20
N VAL A 99 2.70 -22.10 14.03
CA VAL A 99 2.02 -22.43 12.77
C VAL A 99 1.51 -23.87 12.71
N ASP A 100 1.97 -24.74 13.61
CA ASP A 100 1.57 -26.15 13.70
C ASP A 100 0.44 -26.37 14.72
N ASP A 101 0.00 -25.31 15.43
CA ASP A 101 -1.11 -25.42 16.38
C ASP A 101 -2.41 -25.77 15.65
N VAL A 102 -2.93 -26.96 15.95
CA VAL A 102 -4.15 -27.50 15.31
C VAL A 102 -5.40 -26.65 15.50
N LYS A 103 -5.42 -25.77 16.51
CA LYS A 103 -6.53 -24.83 16.72
C LYS A 103 -6.70 -23.83 15.57
N TYR A 104 -5.66 -23.63 14.77
CA TYR A 104 -5.65 -22.71 13.63
C TYR A 104 -5.98 -23.36 12.29
N VAL A 105 -6.34 -24.65 12.28
CA VAL A 105 -6.84 -25.31 11.06
C VAL A 105 -8.17 -24.67 10.64
N ARG A 106 -8.26 -24.28 9.37
CA ARG A 106 -9.46 -23.69 8.75
C ARG A 106 -9.70 -24.38 7.41
N LYS A 107 -10.92 -24.83 7.15
CA LYS A 107 -11.28 -25.46 5.88
C LYS A 107 -10.28 -26.53 5.42
N GLU A 108 -9.86 -27.40 6.35
CA GLU A 108 -8.87 -28.48 6.11
C GLU A 108 -7.43 -28.02 5.80
N GLN A 109 -7.16 -26.72 5.83
CA GLN A 109 -5.82 -26.16 5.67
C GLN A 109 -5.20 -25.82 7.02
N THR A 110 -3.95 -26.19 7.22
CA THR A 110 -3.17 -25.75 8.38
C THR A 110 -2.82 -24.28 8.27
N LEU A 111 -2.46 -23.66 9.38
CA LEU A 111 -1.95 -22.28 9.31
C LEU A 111 -0.67 -22.20 8.47
N ARG A 112 0.22 -23.19 8.60
CA ARG A 112 1.44 -23.32 7.78
C ARG A 112 1.13 -23.32 6.29
N ASP A 113 0.12 -24.09 5.82
CA ASP A 113 -0.25 -24.11 4.39
C ASP A 113 -0.73 -22.74 3.91
N ARG A 114 -1.48 -22.03 4.73
CA ARG A 114 -1.99 -20.69 4.40
C ARG A 114 -0.89 -19.63 4.40
N LEU A 115 0.06 -19.70 5.34
CA LEU A 115 1.20 -18.78 5.39
C LEU A 115 2.24 -19.09 4.30
N ASN A 116 2.37 -20.35 3.86
CA ASN A 116 3.20 -20.67 2.69
C ASN A 116 2.73 -19.97 1.42
N ALA A 117 1.46 -19.57 1.34
CA ALA A 117 0.94 -18.74 0.26
C ALA A 117 1.17 -17.24 0.49
N ALA A 118 1.60 -16.83 1.70
CA ALA A 118 1.99 -15.47 1.99
C ALA A 118 3.38 -15.21 1.41
N TYR A 119 3.55 -14.10 0.69
CA TYR A 119 4.81 -13.74 0.02
C TYR A 119 5.34 -14.75 -1.02
N ALA A 120 4.54 -15.74 -1.43
CA ALA A 120 4.97 -16.74 -2.42
C ALA A 120 4.86 -16.22 -3.84
N PHE A 121 5.92 -16.40 -4.64
CA PHE A 121 5.94 -16.12 -6.07
C PHE A 121 5.47 -17.33 -6.88
N ASN A 122 5.17 -17.09 -8.16
CA ASN A 122 4.68 -18.14 -9.07
C ASN A 122 5.67 -19.30 -9.27
N ASP A 123 6.96 -19.08 -9.08
CA ASP A 123 8.02 -20.11 -9.15
C ASP A 123 8.27 -20.84 -7.83
N GLY A 124 7.49 -20.53 -6.79
CA GLY A 124 7.59 -21.15 -5.47
C GLY A 124 8.65 -20.54 -4.54
N SER A 125 9.39 -19.51 -4.97
CA SER A 125 10.23 -18.73 -4.06
C SER A 125 9.39 -17.84 -3.14
N SER A 126 9.94 -17.42 -2.01
CA SER A 126 9.29 -16.51 -1.05
C SER A 126 10.03 -15.17 -1.04
N LEU A 127 9.28 -14.06 -0.86
CA LEU A 127 9.88 -12.74 -0.67
C LEU A 127 10.85 -12.72 0.52
N LEU A 128 10.46 -13.33 1.65
CA LEU A 128 11.26 -13.34 2.86
C LEU A 128 12.60 -14.08 2.64
N ASP A 129 12.55 -15.25 2.00
CA ASP A 129 13.75 -16.00 1.65
C ASP A 129 14.66 -15.22 0.69
N LEU A 130 14.08 -14.57 -0.32
CA LEU A 130 14.87 -13.76 -1.26
C LEU A 130 15.56 -12.57 -0.58
N ILE A 131 14.94 -11.93 0.39
CA ILE A 131 15.54 -10.84 1.17
C ILE A 131 16.73 -11.37 1.99
N ASP A 132 16.52 -12.48 2.70
CA ASP A 132 17.51 -13.10 3.57
C ASP A 132 18.70 -13.65 2.74
N ASP A 133 18.45 -14.32 1.62
CA ASP A 133 19.49 -14.83 0.69
C ASP A 133 20.30 -13.71 0.04
N ALA A 134 19.68 -12.55 -0.19
CA ALA A 134 20.37 -11.37 -0.72
C ALA A 134 21.19 -10.63 0.36
N GLY A 135 21.05 -10.99 1.63
CA GLY A 135 21.74 -10.35 2.76
C GLY A 135 21.22 -8.92 3.03
N ILE A 136 20.00 -8.61 2.63
CA ILE A 136 19.37 -7.31 2.90
C ILE A 136 18.89 -7.30 4.35
N ASN A 137 19.24 -6.25 5.11
CA ASN A 137 18.74 -6.10 6.48
C ASN A 137 17.23 -5.90 6.47
N ARG A 138 16.48 -6.80 7.13
CA ARG A 138 15.03 -6.67 7.28
C ARG A 138 14.62 -6.45 8.73
N GLU A 139 13.59 -5.63 8.90
CA GLU A 139 12.98 -5.32 10.20
C GLU A 139 11.47 -5.40 10.08
N GLU A 140 10.82 -5.69 11.20
CA GLU A 140 9.36 -5.73 11.35
C GLU A 140 8.88 -4.47 12.08
N PRO A 141 8.37 -3.47 11.37
CA PRO A 141 7.94 -2.23 11.99
C PRO A 141 6.54 -2.37 12.60
N PHE A 142 6.39 -1.92 13.85
CA PHE A 142 5.13 -1.85 14.57
C PHE A 142 4.84 -0.44 15.06
N LEU A 143 3.62 -0.21 15.55
CA LEU A 143 3.20 1.07 16.13
C LEU A 143 4.27 1.66 17.06
N GLY A 144 4.71 2.87 16.74
CA GLY A 144 5.71 3.63 17.48
C GLY A 144 7.11 3.58 16.90
N ASP A 145 7.39 2.66 15.97
CA ASP A 145 8.66 2.66 15.25
C ASP A 145 8.74 3.83 14.25
N SER A 146 9.96 4.21 13.89
CA SER A 146 10.22 5.33 12.99
C SER A 146 11.40 5.06 12.07
N TYR A 147 11.43 5.74 10.93
CA TYR A 147 12.61 5.89 10.09
C TYR A 147 12.98 7.37 10.05
N ASP A 148 13.80 7.76 11.00
CA ASP A 148 14.11 9.16 11.32
C ASP A 148 14.74 9.96 10.17
N PRO A 149 15.60 9.36 9.28
CA PRO A 149 16.18 10.13 8.19
C PRO A 149 15.21 10.92 7.35
N VAL A 150 13.98 10.42 7.20
CA VAL A 150 12.93 11.09 6.39
C VAL A 150 11.67 11.44 7.19
N ASN A 151 11.68 11.37 8.51
CA ASN A 151 10.51 11.61 9.37
C ASN A 151 9.31 10.70 9.00
N LEU A 152 9.55 9.41 8.98
CA LEU A 152 8.52 8.40 8.78
C LEU A 152 8.17 7.76 10.13
N TYR A 153 6.87 7.70 10.45
CA TYR A 153 6.36 7.21 11.74
C TYR A 153 5.31 6.13 11.52
N VAL A 154 5.51 4.97 12.13
CA VAL A 154 4.57 3.84 12.06
C VAL A 154 3.39 4.11 12.99
N LEU A 155 2.19 4.02 12.45
CA LEU A 155 0.91 4.27 13.11
C LEU A 155 0.13 2.97 13.37
N GLY A 156 0.52 1.88 12.75
CA GLY A 156 -0.08 0.56 12.89
C GLY A 156 0.46 -0.44 11.89
N PRO A 157 0.21 -1.72 12.15
CA PRO A 157 -0.46 -2.28 13.32
C PRO A 157 0.41 -2.18 14.60
N ASP A 158 -0.22 -2.29 15.79
CA ASP A 158 0.52 -2.73 16.96
C ASP A 158 0.74 -4.25 16.90
N LYS A 159 1.78 -4.72 17.60
CA LYS A 159 2.19 -6.13 17.54
C LYS A 159 1.07 -7.09 17.98
N ALA A 160 0.34 -6.77 19.04
CA ALA A 160 -0.72 -7.63 19.56
C ALA A 160 -1.90 -7.74 18.58
N TYR A 161 -2.24 -6.63 17.92
CA TYR A 161 -3.26 -6.65 16.87
C TYR A 161 -2.81 -7.49 15.68
N TYR A 162 -1.59 -7.31 15.20
CA TYR A 162 -1.02 -8.10 14.11
C TYR A 162 -1.08 -9.60 14.42
N GLU A 163 -0.58 -10.00 15.60
CA GLU A 163 -0.59 -11.39 16.06
C GLU A 163 -2.01 -11.97 16.12
N SER A 164 -3.00 -11.15 16.49
CA SER A 164 -4.40 -11.59 16.56
C SER A 164 -5.02 -11.87 15.19
N LEU A 165 -4.49 -11.29 14.11
CA LEU A 165 -4.98 -11.46 12.75
C LEU A 165 -4.42 -12.70 12.06
N ILE A 166 -3.17 -13.10 12.38
CA ILE A 166 -2.43 -14.17 11.68
C ILE A 166 -3.20 -15.50 11.64
N PRO A 167 -3.86 -15.96 12.71
CA PRO A 167 -4.61 -17.23 12.70
C PRO A 167 -5.65 -17.35 11.59
N ASP A 168 -6.12 -16.22 11.06
CA ASP A 168 -7.14 -16.19 10.02
C ASP A 168 -6.62 -15.60 8.69
N PHE A 169 -5.30 -15.49 8.51
CA PHE A 169 -4.69 -15.12 7.23
C PHE A 169 -5.09 -16.11 6.15
N ARG A 170 -5.41 -15.60 4.96
CA ARG A 170 -5.73 -16.39 3.75
C ARG A 170 -6.93 -17.33 3.88
N VAL A 171 -7.76 -17.24 4.93
CA VAL A 171 -9.01 -18.03 5.03
C VAL A 171 -10.02 -17.65 3.96
N ASP A 172 -9.98 -16.44 3.48
CA ASP A 172 -10.84 -15.82 2.49
C ASP A 172 -10.49 -16.17 1.03
N LEU A 173 -9.32 -16.76 0.77
CA LEU A 173 -8.90 -17.12 -0.60
C LEU A 173 -9.79 -18.17 -1.31
N ASP A 174 -10.60 -18.92 -0.57
CA ASP A 174 -11.51 -19.91 -1.13
C ASP A 174 -12.79 -19.32 -1.77
N PHE A 175 -13.03 -18.01 -1.63
CA PHE A 175 -14.21 -17.35 -2.19
C PHE A 175 -13.90 -16.59 -3.49
N LYS A 176 -13.13 -17.19 -4.39
CA LYS A 176 -13.13 -16.74 -5.79
C LYS A 176 -14.40 -17.20 -6.48
N ASP A 177 -15.51 -16.59 -6.15
CA ASP A 177 -16.68 -16.61 -6.99
C ASP A 177 -16.42 -15.67 -8.18
N LYS A 178 -15.72 -16.20 -9.19
CA LYS A 178 -15.34 -15.48 -10.41
C LYS A 178 -16.53 -14.93 -11.20
N GLN A 179 -17.77 -15.34 -10.88
CA GLN A 179 -18.97 -14.92 -11.61
C GLN A 179 -19.63 -13.66 -11.08
N SER A 180 -19.39 -13.28 -9.82
CA SER A 180 -19.97 -12.05 -9.27
C SER A 180 -19.19 -10.79 -9.62
N ASP A 181 -17.88 -10.91 -9.81
CA ASP A 181 -17.00 -9.77 -10.05
C ASP A 181 -17.23 -9.15 -11.45
N ASP A 182 -17.40 -9.95 -12.49
CA ASP A 182 -17.60 -9.47 -13.88
C ASP A 182 -18.93 -8.71 -14.07
N VAL A 183 -19.98 -9.10 -13.36
CA VAL A 183 -21.28 -8.43 -13.42
C VAL A 183 -21.25 -7.09 -12.68
N TYR A 184 -20.56 -7.03 -11.54
CA TYR A 184 -20.37 -5.79 -10.79
C TYR A 184 -19.44 -4.80 -11.51
N GLU A 185 -18.39 -5.26 -12.19
CA GLU A 185 -17.54 -4.40 -13.03
C GLU A 185 -18.32 -3.75 -14.17
N GLY A 186 -19.13 -4.52 -14.87
CA GLY A 186 -19.96 -4.00 -15.96
C GLY A 186 -20.99 -2.97 -15.50
N LEU A 187 -21.63 -3.20 -14.37
CA LEU A 187 -22.62 -2.31 -13.79
C LEU A 187 -21.98 -1.01 -13.26
N ASN A 188 -20.88 -1.12 -12.56
CA ASN A 188 -20.15 0.03 -12.03
C ASN A 188 -19.60 0.93 -13.16
N ARG A 189 -19.14 0.36 -14.26
CA ARG A 189 -18.69 1.10 -15.44
C ARG A 189 -19.79 1.96 -16.07
N LEU A 190 -21.02 1.42 -16.16
CA LEU A 190 -22.20 2.15 -16.64
C LEU A 190 -22.64 3.27 -15.69
N LEU A 191 -22.35 3.13 -14.41
CA LEU A 191 -22.79 4.08 -13.37
C LEU A 191 -21.81 5.24 -13.18
N PHE A 192 -20.54 5.07 -13.53
CA PHE A 192 -19.54 6.15 -13.50
C PHE A 192 -19.83 7.22 -14.58
N ASP A 193 -20.46 6.85 -15.68
CA ASP A 193 -20.85 7.78 -16.74
C ASP A 193 -22.14 8.57 -16.42
N SER A 194 -22.81 8.25 -15.31
CA SER A 194 -24.02 8.94 -14.86
C SER A 194 -23.83 9.53 -13.46
N GLU A 195 -23.32 10.74 -13.37
CA GLU A 195 -22.98 11.42 -12.11
C GLU A 195 -24.12 11.57 -11.08
N ASP A 196 -25.36 11.25 -11.40
CA ASP A 196 -26.51 11.68 -10.58
C ASP A 196 -27.51 10.59 -10.12
N LYS A 197 -27.28 9.31 -10.32
CA LYS A 197 -28.36 8.31 -10.12
C LYS A 197 -28.09 7.09 -9.25
N PHE A 198 -27.17 7.13 -8.28
CA PHE A 198 -27.08 6.06 -7.32
C PHE A 198 -27.78 6.44 -6.01
N PHE A 199 -29.10 6.31 -6.00
CA PHE A 199 -29.90 6.39 -4.79
C PHE A 199 -29.65 5.14 -3.94
N GLY A 200 -29.03 5.29 -2.76
CA GLY A 200 -29.16 4.38 -1.63
C GLY A 200 -27.93 3.59 -1.17
N SER A 201 -26.80 3.55 -1.86
CA SER A 201 -25.60 2.99 -1.26
C SER A 201 -24.66 4.10 -0.77
N THR A 202 -24.74 4.39 0.51
CA THR A 202 -23.72 5.20 1.17
C THR A 202 -22.52 4.31 1.50
N LEU A 203 -21.34 4.90 1.56
CA LEU A 203 -20.12 4.21 1.98
C LEU A 203 -20.32 3.50 3.34
N ASP A 204 -21.09 4.10 4.25
CA ASP A 204 -21.36 3.59 5.60
C ASP A 204 -22.26 2.34 5.65
N ASN A 205 -22.90 1.98 4.55
CA ASN A 205 -23.69 0.75 4.44
C ASN A 205 -22.86 -0.45 3.94
N ALA A 206 -21.60 -0.23 3.54
CA ALA A 206 -20.69 -1.29 3.16
C ALA A 206 -20.20 -2.04 4.42
N LYS A 207 -20.08 -3.37 4.32
CA LYS A 207 -19.36 -4.15 5.33
C LYS A 207 -17.90 -3.82 5.27
N ASP A 208 -17.20 -3.88 6.41
CA ASP A 208 -15.75 -3.74 6.47
C ASP A 208 -15.06 -4.86 5.67
N ASP A 209 -13.82 -4.62 5.25
CA ASP A 209 -13.00 -5.61 4.58
C ASP A 209 -12.74 -6.81 5.51
N PRO A 210 -13.19 -8.02 5.15
CA PRO A 210 -13.01 -9.19 5.99
C PRO A 210 -11.57 -9.75 5.96
N SER A 211 -10.75 -9.32 4.99
CA SER A 211 -9.38 -9.82 4.82
C SER A 211 -8.50 -9.45 6.01
N LYS A 212 -8.03 -10.48 6.72
CA LYS A 212 -7.10 -10.27 7.84
C LYS A 212 -5.71 -9.87 7.37
N VAL A 213 -5.35 -10.23 6.14
CA VAL A 213 -4.14 -9.77 5.47
C VAL A 213 -4.21 -8.25 5.23
N ASN A 214 -5.32 -7.75 4.68
CA ASN A 214 -5.51 -6.32 4.46
C ASN A 214 -5.54 -5.54 5.79
N GLN A 215 -6.25 -6.06 6.79
CA GLN A 215 -6.28 -5.47 8.14
C GLN A 215 -4.88 -5.40 8.79
N SER A 216 -3.94 -6.25 8.39
CA SER A 216 -2.55 -6.26 8.89
C SER A 216 -1.63 -5.27 8.19
N SER A 217 -2.13 -4.52 7.21
CA SER A 217 -1.32 -3.55 6.45
C SER A 217 -0.56 -2.59 7.34
N LEU A 218 0.70 -2.37 7.02
CA LEU A 218 1.51 -1.33 7.63
C LEU A 218 0.94 0.04 7.29
N ILE A 219 0.53 0.78 8.32
CA ILE A 219 0.03 2.15 8.21
C ILE A 219 1.10 3.08 8.79
N PHE A 220 1.51 4.07 8.03
CA PHE A 220 2.52 5.03 8.47
C PHE A 220 2.28 6.43 7.92
N ALA A 221 2.86 7.42 8.59
CA ALA A 221 2.91 8.80 8.13
C ALA A 221 4.33 9.19 7.73
N PHE A 222 4.47 9.81 6.56
CA PHE A 222 5.64 10.58 6.18
C PHE A 222 5.35 12.05 6.45
N VAL A 223 6.21 12.72 7.24
CA VAL A 223 5.94 14.06 7.78
C VAL A 223 7.02 15.07 7.38
N PRO A 224 7.07 15.52 6.11
CA PRO A 224 7.98 16.57 5.70
C PRO A 224 7.54 17.94 6.24
N GLY A 225 8.25 18.46 7.22
CA GLY A 225 7.88 19.67 7.94
C GLY A 225 6.59 19.49 8.72
N ASN A 226 5.55 20.28 8.40
CA ASN A 226 4.25 20.22 9.07
C ASN A 226 3.17 19.49 8.25
N ASN A 227 3.53 18.84 7.14
CA ASN A 227 2.57 18.17 6.30
C ASN A 227 2.56 16.66 6.59
N VAL A 228 1.39 16.10 6.78
CA VAL A 228 1.19 14.65 7.00
C VAL A 228 0.79 14.00 5.69
N PHE A 229 1.56 13.01 5.24
CA PHE A 229 1.27 12.14 4.12
C PHE A 229 0.99 10.74 4.68
N LEU A 230 -0.26 10.30 4.60
CA LEU A 230 -0.73 9.06 5.20
C LEU A 230 -0.71 7.93 4.16
N PHE A 231 0.04 6.88 4.48
CA PHE A 231 0.09 5.63 3.72
C PHE A 231 -0.67 4.56 4.48
N THR A 232 -1.62 3.91 3.84
CA THR A 232 -2.60 3.02 4.49
C THR A 232 -2.47 1.56 4.09
N GLY A 233 -1.60 1.23 3.12
CA GLY A 233 -1.67 -0.09 2.49
C GLY A 233 -3.10 -0.39 2.04
N ASP A 234 -3.58 -1.57 2.32
CA ASP A 234 -4.95 -2.01 2.05
C ASP A 234 -5.79 -2.14 3.34
N ALA A 235 -5.40 -1.39 4.37
CA ALA A 235 -6.04 -1.40 5.68
C ALA A 235 -7.56 -1.24 5.59
N GLY A 236 -8.29 -2.06 6.34
CA GLY A 236 -9.74 -1.92 6.52
C GLY A 236 -10.12 -0.89 7.56
N CYS A 237 -11.43 -0.70 7.73
CA CYS A 237 -11.94 0.30 8.67
C CYS A 237 -11.51 0.02 10.12
N GLU A 238 -11.39 -1.25 10.53
CA GLU A 238 -10.93 -1.60 11.89
C GLU A 238 -9.51 -1.12 12.13
N ALA A 239 -8.57 -1.42 11.22
CA ALA A 239 -7.18 -1.00 11.33
C ALA A 239 -7.04 0.54 11.34
N LEU A 240 -7.78 1.24 10.47
CA LEU A 240 -7.77 2.70 10.42
C LEU A 240 -8.41 3.34 11.65
N GLN A 241 -9.45 2.72 12.23
CA GLN A 241 -10.05 3.21 13.47
C GLN A 241 -9.06 3.13 14.63
N ARG A 242 -8.24 2.06 14.71
CA ARG A 242 -7.18 1.94 15.73
C ARG A 242 -6.17 3.08 15.61
N VAL A 243 -5.80 3.49 14.41
CA VAL A 243 -4.93 4.66 14.18
C VAL A 243 -5.59 5.95 14.69
N ILE A 244 -6.89 6.12 14.47
CA ILE A 244 -7.63 7.27 14.99
C ILE A 244 -7.66 7.27 16.52
N ASP A 245 -7.89 6.10 17.13
CA ASP A 245 -8.04 5.96 18.58
C ASP A 245 -6.74 6.30 19.35
N ILE A 246 -5.57 6.11 18.73
CA ILE A 246 -4.28 6.48 19.34
C ILE A 246 -3.88 7.94 19.09
N ASP A 247 -4.49 8.63 18.13
CA ASP A 247 -4.17 10.04 17.82
C ASP A 247 -4.78 11.03 18.83
N ASN A 248 -4.40 10.90 20.09
CA ASN A 248 -4.91 11.73 21.18
C ASN A 248 -4.67 13.24 20.98
N LYS A 249 -3.71 13.62 20.15
CA LYS A 249 -3.36 15.02 19.86
C LYS A 249 -4.02 15.54 18.59
N GLY A 250 -4.68 14.70 17.81
CA GLY A 250 -5.30 15.06 16.56
C GLY A 250 -4.29 15.48 15.47
N VAL A 251 -3.08 14.93 15.49
CA VAL A 251 -2.01 15.23 14.52
C VAL A 251 -2.40 14.74 13.12
N LEU A 252 -3.20 13.68 13.06
CA LEU A 252 -3.67 13.07 11.81
C LEU A 252 -4.96 13.71 11.27
N LYS A 253 -5.50 14.73 11.94
CA LYS A 253 -6.62 15.49 11.39
C LYS A 253 -6.17 16.39 10.26
N ASN A 254 -6.93 16.40 9.17
CA ASN A 254 -6.65 17.21 7.97
C ASN A 254 -5.28 16.88 7.34
N VAL A 255 -5.06 15.60 7.01
CA VAL A 255 -3.81 15.16 6.36
C VAL A 255 -3.67 15.82 4.98
N LYS A 256 -2.44 16.16 4.64
CA LYS A 256 -2.12 16.81 3.36
C LYS A 256 -2.37 15.89 2.17
N TRP A 257 -2.09 14.62 2.35
CA TRP A 257 -2.20 13.61 1.31
C TRP A 257 -2.49 12.24 1.94
N MET A 258 -3.27 11.42 1.23
CA MET A 258 -3.58 10.05 1.64
C MET A 258 -3.50 9.09 0.45
N LYS A 259 -2.78 8.00 0.60
CA LYS A 259 -2.99 6.81 -0.23
C LYS A 259 -4.33 6.23 0.20
N VAL A 260 -5.26 6.11 -0.74
CA VAL A 260 -6.58 5.53 -0.47
C VAL A 260 -6.42 4.00 -0.31
N PRO A 261 -6.91 3.41 0.78
CA PRO A 261 -6.69 1.98 1.02
C PRO A 261 -7.36 1.11 -0.04
N HIS A 262 -6.76 -0.04 -0.30
CA HIS A 262 -7.27 -1.13 -1.14
C HIS A 262 -7.82 -0.61 -2.48
N HIS A 263 -6.98 0.16 -3.19
CA HIS A 263 -7.27 0.73 -4.52
C HIS A 263 -8.61 1.49 -4.60
N GLY A 264 -9.08 2.03 -3.49
CA GLY A 264 -10.37 2.75 -3.40
C GLY A 264 -11.60 1.84 -3.31
N SER A 265 -11.46 0.64 -2.79
CA SER A 265 -12.57 -0.25 -2.43
C SER A 265 -13.54 0.45 -1.46
N LYS A 266 -14.83 0.15 -1.57
CA LYS A 266 -15.86 0.70 -0.65
C LYS A 266 -15.83 0.06 0.74
N HIS A 267 -15.07 -0.98 0.94
CA HIS A 267 -15.01 -1.77 2.17
C HIS A 267 -13.93 -1.30 3.15
N ASN A 268 -13.08 -0.36 2.75
CA ASN A 268 -11.87 0.01 3.48
C ASN A 268 -11.92 1.44 4.05
N LEU A 269 -13.01 2.17 3.79
CA LEU A 269 -13.28 3.50 4.34
C LEU A 269 -14.75 3.65 4.72
N ASN A 270 -15.00 4.51 5.69
CA ASN A 270 -16.35 5.01 6.04
C ASN A 270 -16.31 6.52 6.24
N SER A 271 -17.49 7.14 6.44
CA SER A 271 -17.61 8.60 6.57
C SER A 271 -16.89 9.15 7.80
N ILE A 272 -16.80 8.37 8.89
CA ILE A 272 -16.11 8.77 10.13
C ILE A 272 -14.62 8.88 9.87
N ILE A 273 -14.00 7.86 9.25
CA ILE A 273 -12.58 7.82 8.92
C ILE A 273 -12.22 8.95 7.94
N ILE A 274 -13.03 9.13 6.88
CA ILE A 274 -12.81 10.21 5.91
C ILE A 274 -12.91 11.58 6.57
N SER A 275 -13.89 11.78 7.44
CA SER A 275 -14.08 13.06 8.15
C SER A 275 -12.95 13.33 9.14
N TYR A 276 -12.37 12.31 9.76
CA TYR A 276 -11.26 12.46 10.68
C TYR A 276 -9.98 12.86 9.97
N PHE A 277 -9.53 12.05 9.02
CA PHE A 277 -8.30 12.32 8.27
C PHE A 277 -8.44 13.52 7.34
N HIS A 278 -9.62 13.78 6.84
CA HIS A 278 -9.99 14.91 5.97
C HIS A 278 -8.90 15.24 4.94
N PRO A 279 -8.53 14.30 4.05
CA PRO A 279 -7.38 14.47 3.17
C PRO A 279 -7.60 15.59 2.15
N GLU A 280 -6.66 16.54 2.08
CA GLU A 280 -6.67 17.59 1.03
C GLU A 280 -6.51 16.96 -0.37
N THR A 281 -5.74 15.87 -0.44
CA THR A 281 -5.47 15.15 -1.68
C THR A 281 -5.48 13.65 -1.42
N SER A 282 -6.20 12.90 -2.25
CA SER A 282 -6.30 11.43 -2.18
C SER A 282 -5.82 10.80 -3.48
N TYR A 283 -4.96 9.77 -3.38
CA TYR A 283 -4.47 9.03 -4.54
C TYR A 283 -4.94 7.58 -4.52
N ILE A 284 -5.45 7.14 -5.68
CA ILE A 284 -5.93 5.78 -5.91
C ILE A 284 -5.07 5.15 -7.01
N SER A 285 -4.39 4.06 -6.69
CA SER A 285 -3.70 3.22 -7.67
C SER A 285 -4.67 2.16 -8.17
N THR A 286 -5.01 2.18 -9.46
CA THR A 286 -5.92 1.20 -10.05
C THR A 286 -5.84 1.20 -11.59
N GLU A 287 -6.25 0.11 -12.21
CA GLU A 287 -6.32 -0.01 -13.68
C GLU A 287 -7.66 0.46 -14.24
N THR A 288 -8.75 0.29 -13.51
CA THR A 288 -10.11 0.56 -13.99
C THR A 288 -11.01 1.08 -12.88
N TYR A 289 -12.14 1.68 -13.26
CA TYR A 289 -13.27 1.89 -12.35
C TYR A 289 -14.05 0.60 -12.13
N GLY A 290 -14.62 0.41 -10.95
CA GLY A 290 -15.50 -0.71 -10.69
C GLY A 290 -15.43 -1.16 -9.24
N LYS A 291 -14.88 -2.34 -9.00
CA LYS A 291 -14.59 -2.86 -7.66
C LYS A 291 -13.62 -1.92 -6.94
N PHE A 292 -12.58 -1.49 -7.65
CA PHE A 292 -11.58 -0.51 -7.22
C PHE A 292 -11.93 0.88 -7.78
N ALA A 293 -11.45 1.92 -7.15
CA ALA A 293 -11.93 3.29 -7.33
C ALA A 293 -13.47 3.35 -7.28
N ASN A 294 -14.04 2.67 -6.28
CA ASN A 294 -15.48 2.56 -6.14
C ASN A 294 -16.13 3.95 -6.05
N ILE A 295 -17.23 4.13 -6.77
CA ILE A 295 -17.89 5.44 -6.85
C ILE A 295 -18.30 6.01 -5.49
N CYS A 296 -18.71 5.15 -4.55
CA CYS A 296 -19.08 5.60 -3.19
C CYS A 296 -17.84 6.16 -2.46
N THR A 297 -16.69 5.50 -2.60
CA THR A 297 -15.42 5.96 -2.01
C THR A 297 -14.95 7.26 -2.65
N VAL A 298 -14.93 7.32 -3.99
CA VAL A 298 -14.53 8.52 -4.73
C VAL A 298 -15.41 9.70 -4.38
N ASN A 299 -16.74 9.54 -4.41
CA ASN A 299 -17.67 10.62 -4.09
C ASN A 299 -17.58 11.08 -2.64
N ALA A 300 -17.32 10.19 -1.70
CA ALA A 300 -17.11 10.56 -0.30
C ALA A 300 -15.81 11.38 -0.13
N LEU A 301 -14.70 10.97 -0.76
CA LEU A 301 -13.44 11.68 -0.73
C LEU A 301 -13.50 13.05 -1.44
N LYS A 302 -14.25 13.15 -2.55
CA LYS A 302 -14.46 14.43 -3.27
C LYS A 302 -15.16 15.50 -2.43
N LYS A 303 -15.87 15.13 -1.37
CA LYS A 303 -16.50 16.10 -0.44
C LYS A 303 -15.48 16.79 0.46
N VAL A 304 -14.32 16.20 0.67
CA VAL A 304 -13.29 16.72 1.57
C VAL A 304 -12.04 17.22 0.85
N GLY A 305 -11.72 16.68 -0.34
CA GLY A 305 -10.50 17.04 -1.05
C GLY A 305 -10.49 16.61 -2.52
N LYS A 306 -9.34 16.72 -3.16
CA LYS A 306 -9.14 16.31 -4.56
C LYS A 306 -8.78 14.83 -4.61
N VAL A 307 -9.39 14.10 -5.53
CA VAL A 307 -9.15 12.67 -5.75
C VAL A 307 -8.49 12.46 -7.10
N TYR A 308 -7.39 11.72 -7.14
CA TYR A 308 -6.65 11.39 -8.35
C TYR A 308 -6.49 9.88 -8.47
N SER A 309 -6.42 9.39 -9.71
CA SER A 309 -6.21 7.96 -9.95
C SER A 309 -5.33 7.72 -11.17
N THR A 310 -4.48 6.69 -11.10
CA THR A 310 -3.58 6.30 -12.20
C THR A 310 -4.34 5.89 -13.46
N HIS A 311 -5.52 5.26 -13.33
CA HIS A 311 -6.26 4.75 -14.50
C HIS A 311 -6.78 5.84 -15.43
N LYS A 312 -7.11 7.03 -14.89
CA LYS A 312 -7.75 8.09 -15.70
C LYS A 312 -6.90 8.53 -16.88
N ASN A 313 -5.58 8.60 -16.67
CA ASN A 313 -4.64 9.03 -17.71
C ASN A 313 -3.64 7.93 -18.09
N ARG A 314 -3.76 6.72 -17.52
CA ARG A 314 -2.79 5.62 -17.66
C ARG A 314 -1.36 6.11 -17.44
N SER A 315 -1.17 6.86 -16.38
CA SER A 315 0.09 7.53 -16.12
C SER A 315 0.40 7.56 -14.62
N SER A 316 1.67 7.50 -14.31
CA SER A 316 2.17 7.73 -12.96
C SER A 316 1.81 9.13 -12.47
N ILE A 317 1.62 9.29 -11.17
CA ILE A 317 1.25 10.56 -10.55
C ILE A 317 2.38 11.05 -9.65
N ARG A 318 2.71 12.32 -9.82
CA ARG A 318 3.70 13.04 -9.05
C ARG A 318 3.01 14.03 -8.11
N HIS A 319 3.40 14.02 -6.85
CA HIS A 319 2.92 14.99 -5.87
C HIS A 319 4.09 15.84 -5.39
N LYS A 320 3.99 17.15 -5.55
CA LYS A 320 4.97 18.18 -5.14
C LYS A 320 6.41 17.73 -5.38
N ASP A 321 7.04 18.19 -6.37
CA ASP A 321 8.45 17.95 -6.52
C ASP A 321 9.18 19.23 -6.98
N ARG A 322 10.47 19.22 -6.78
CA ARG A 322 11.42 20.16 -7.33
C ARG A 322 12.04 19.64 -8.64
N MET A 323 11.61 18.45 -9.07
CA MET A 323 12.15 17.79 -10.23
C MET A 323 11.54 18.34 -11.52
N PRO A 324 12.29 18.34 -12.63
CA PRO A 324 11.74 18.68 -13.94
C PRO A 324 10.64 17.68 -14.35
N ASP A 325 9.89 18.07 -15.37
CA ASP A 325 8.86 17.19 -15.93
C ASP A 325 9.45 15.82 -16.32
N ARG A 326 8.68 14.78 -16.04
CA ARG A 326 9.06 13.38 -16.31
C ARG A 326 8.14 12.80 -17.36
N GLU A 327 8.70 12.08 -18.32
CA GLU A 327 7.93 11.34 -19.31
C GLU A 327 7.02 10.29 -18.61
N GLY A 328 5.76 10.20 -19.01
CA GLY A 328 4.77 9.34 -18.38
C GLY A 328 4.16 9.89 -17.08
N TYR A 329 4.53 11.12 -16.69
CA TYR A 329 3.92 11.85 -15.56
C TYR A 329 3.24 13.10 -16.11
N GLY A 330 2.09 12.92 -16.73
CA GLY A 330 1.32 14.05 -17.25
C GLY A 330 0.62 14.86 -16.15
N PRO A 331 0.15 16.07 -16.48
CA PRO A 331 -0.82 16.73 -15.64
C PRO A 331 -2.06 15.85 -15.56
N ILE A 332 -2.49 15.52 -14.35
CA ILE A 332 -3.65 14.67 -14.08
C ILE A 332 -4.74 15.54 -13.51
N ASP A 333 -5.90 15.52 -14.16
CA ASP A 333 -7.10 16.13 -13.62
C ASP A 333 -7.68 15.26 -12.51
N PRO A 334 -8.21 15.87 -11.44
CA PRO A 334 -8.94 15.12 -10.43
C PRO A 334 -10.15 14.38 -11.04
N LEU A 335 -10.54 13.26 -10.40
CA LEU A 335 -11.71 12.47 -10.77
C LEU A 335 -13.00 13.25 -10.69
#